data_1f287a453ff69f010543e5ff142aa3b6
#
_entry.id   1f287a453ff69f010543e5ff142aa3b6
#
_cell.length_a   1.000
_cell.length_b   1.000
_cell.length_c   1.000
_cell.angle_alpha   90.00
_cell.angle_beta   90.00
_cell.angle_gamma   90.00
#
_symmetry.space_group_name_H-M   'P 1'
#
loop_
_entity.id
_entity.type
_entity.pdbx_description
1 polymer ?
#
loop_
_entity_poly.entity_id
_entity_poly.type
_entity_poly.pdbx_seq_one_letter_code
_entity_poly.pdbx_strand_id
1 'polypeptide(L)'
;MTPMGTNYGETSGEMSNRHMNYYSLRAKGGTGLIILENANIEYPAGSNGTSQIRIDHDSFMPRYYQLVENLHKNGATVAIQINHAGASASSARTGMETVSSSNIPTKVGGEVPRPMTKEEIL
;
A
#
# COMPACT_ATOMS: atom_id res chain seq x y z
N MET A 1 -5.74 13.23 -8.50
CA MET A 1 -4.99 13.17 -7.21
C MET A 1 -3.98 12.04 -7.30
N THR A 2 -2.70 12.32 -7.11
CA THR A 2 -1.62 11.33 -7.05
C THR A 2 -1.69 10.52 -5.76
N PRO A 3 -1.12 9.30 -5.73
CA PRO A 3 -1.09 8.48 -4.52
C PRO A 3 -0.20 9.13 -3.46
N MET A 4 -0.70 9.20 -2.23
CA MET A 4 0.03 9.76 -1.09
C MET A 4 -0.23 8.90 0.15
N GLY A 5 0.82 8.27 0.67
CA GLY A 5 0.75 7.44 1.88
C GLY A 5 0.33 8.27 3.09
N THR A 6 -0.85 8.02 3.63
CA THR A 6 -1.41 8.75 4.78
C THR A 6 -1.16 8.04 6.11
N ASN A 7 -0.90 6.74 6.05
CA ASN A 7 -0.82 5.86 7.23
C ASN A 7 -2.10 5.89 8.09
N TYR A 8 -3.27 6.01 7.45
CA TYR A 8 -4.57 6.05 8.12
C TYR A 8 -5.26 4.69 8.21
N GLY A 9 -4.63 3.61 7.68
CA GLY A 9 -5.15 2.24 7.79
C GLY A 9 -5.27 1.78 9.25
N GLU A 10 -6.07 0.75 9.45
CA GLU A 10 -6.05 -0.01 10.69
C GLU A 10 -4.74 -0.81 10.80
N THR A 11 -4.37 -1.21 11.99
CA THR A 11 -3.19 -2.06 12.20
C THR A 11 -3.30 -3.43 11.54
N SER A 12 -4.54 -3.87 11.25
CA SER A 12 -4.82 -5.07 10.44
C SER A 12 -4.47 -4.91 8.96
N GLY A 13 -4.29 -3.68 8.48
CA GLY A 13 -4.16 -3.33 7.07
C GLY A 13 -5.49 -3.02 6.38
N GLU A 14 -6.60 -3.05 7.13
CA GLU A 14 -7.91 -2.68 6.62
C GLU A 14 -8.01 -1.16 6.43
N MET A 15 -8.79 -0.74 5.44
CA MET A 15 -9.05 0.67 5.21
C MET A 15 -9.97 1.24 6.30
N SER A 16 -9.49 2.24 7.05
CA SER A 16 -10.22 2.86 8.14
C SER A 16 -11.33 3.81 7.67
N ASN A 17 -12.22 4.19 8.57
CA ASN A 17 -13.20 5.25 8.30
C ASN A 17 -12.53 6.61 8.01
N ARG A 18 -11.34 6.85 8.56
CA ARG A 18 -10.55 8.05 8.27
C ARG A 18 -10.10 8.07 6.83
N HIS A 19 -9.64 6.94 6.26
CA HIS A 19 -9.36 6.80 4.83
C HIS A 19 -10.59 7.08 3.97
N MET A 20 -11.71 6.45 4.32
CA MET A 20 -12.98 6.62 3.59
C MET A 20 -13.35 8.11 3.49
N ASN A 21 -13.30 8.83 4.60
CA ASN A 21 -13.59 10.26 4.64
C ASN A 21 -12.56 11.09 3.88
N TYR A 22 -11.27 10.75 4.01
CA TYR A 22 -10.17 11.44 3.35
C TYR A 22 -10.36 11.46 1.83
N TYR A 23 -10.61 10.32 1.22
CA TYR A 23 -10.80 10.22 -0.23
C TYR A 23 -12.16 10.77 -0.68
N SER A 24 -13.22 10.51 0.09
CA SER A 24 -14.58 11.03 -0.22
C SER A 24 -14.62 12.54 -0.31
N LEU A 25 -13.91 13.26 0.57
CA LEU A 25 -13.83 14.72 0.53
C LEU A 25 -13.15 15.23 -0.74
N ARG A 26 -12.14 14.50 -1.28
CA ARG A 26 -11.47 14.87 -2.54
C ARG A 26 -12.37 14.67 -3.74
N ALA A 27 -13.10 13.55 -3.78
CA ALA A 27 -14.09 13.32 -4.84
C ALA A 27 -15.19 14.38 -4.82
N LYS A 28 -15.77 14.68 -3.65
CA LYS A 28 -16.77 15.78 -3.47
C LYS A 28 -16.22 17.14 -3.89
N GLY A 29 -14.92 17.37 -3.73
CA GLY A 29 -14.23 18.56 -4.17
C GLY A 29 -13.96 18.64 -5.67
N GLY A 30 -14.42 17.66 -6.47
CA GLY A 30 -14.31 17.65 -7.93
C GLY A 30 -13.05 16.99 -8.48
N THR A 31 -12.34 16.18 -7.70
CA THR A 31 -11.18 15.41 -8.20
C THR A 31 -11.64 14.31 -9.14
N GLY A 32 -11.37 14.42 -10.45
CA GLY A 32 -11.84 13.47 -11.46
C GLY A 32 -11.14 12.10 -11.44
N LEU A 33 -9.85 12.02 -11.09
CA LEU A 33 -9.11 10.78 -10.92
C LEU A 33 -8.42 10.76 -9.56
N ILE A 34 -8.69 9.73 -8.77
CA ILE A 34 -8.05 9.49 -7.48
C ILE A 34 -7.26 8.20 -7.56
N ILE A 35 -5.95 8.27 -7.35
CA ILE A 35 -5.10 7.10 -7.18
C ILE A 35 -4.93 6.89 -5.67
N LEU A 36 -5.45 5.77 -5.18
CA LEU A 36 -5.32 5.40 -3.77
C LEU A 36 -3.85 5.14 -3.43
N GLU A 37 -3.50 5.38 -2.18
CA GLU A 37 -2.14 5.20 -1.68
C GLU A 37 -1.62 3.76 -1.80
N ASN A 38 -0.32 3.61 -1.61
CA ASN A 38 0.42 2.36 -1.69
C ASN A 38 -0.21 1.24 -0.86
N ALA A 39 -0.89 0.32 -1.53
CA ALA A 39 -1.46 -0.88 -0.93
C ALA A 39 -0.46 -2.03 -0.98
N ASN A 40 -0.22 -2.67 0.16
CA ASN A 40 0.70 -3.79 0.28
C ASN A 40 0.12 -5.05 -0.38
N ILE A 41 0.90 -5.69 -1.25
CA ILE A 41 0.53 -6.91 -1.98
C ILE A 41 1.06 -8.20 -1.35
N GLU A 42 1.93 -8.09 -0.34
CA GLU A 42 2.52 -9.24 0.36
C GLU A 42 2.84 -8.88 1.81
N TYR A 43 1.99 -9.30 2.73
CA TYR A 43 2.19 -9.03 4.16
C TYR A 43 2.76 -10.25 4.88
N PRO A 44 3.74 -10.06 5.80
CA PRO A 44 4.36 -8.80 6.23
C PRO A 44 5.55 -8.34 5.38
N ALA A 45 6.10 -9.17 4.51
CA ALA A 45 7.38 -8.95 3.80
C ALA A 45 7.41 -7.62 3.03
N GLY A 46 6.34 -7.31 2.31
CA GLY A 46 6.21 -6.10 1.49
C GLY A 46 5.79 -4.83 2.24
N SER A 47 5.67 -4.88 3.58
CA SER A 47 5.17 -3.75 4.35
C SER A 47 6.20 -2.62 4.51
N ASN A 48 5.77 -1.37 4.30
CA ASN A 48 6.58 -0.18 4.55
C ASN A 48 6.05 0.71 5.70
N GLY A 49 4.99 0.30 6.39
CA GLY A 49 4.38 1.06 7.48
C GLY A 49 3.55 0.20 8.42
N THR A 50 3.20 0.76 9.58
CA THR A 50 2.42 0.05 10.62
C THR A 50 0.92 0.06 10.37
N SER A 51 0.43 1.01 9.57
CA SER A 51 -0.98 1.21 9.22
C SER A 51 -1.14 1.40 7.70
N GLN A 52 -0.30 0.71 6.93
CA GLN A 52 -0.41 0.63 5.49
C GLN A 52 -1.59 -0.24 5.12
N ILE A 53 -2.39 0.21 4.15
CA ILE A 53 -3.50 -0.61 3.62
C ILE A 53 -2.96 -1.82 2.86
N ARG A 54 -3.74 -2.91 2.87
CA ARG A 54 -3.39 -4.19 2.27
C ARG A 54 -4.38 -4.56 1.17
N ILE A 55 -3.89 -5.26 0.16
CA ILE A 55 -4.68 -5.84 -0.94
C ILE A 55 -4.24 -7.29 -1.26
N ASP A 56 -3.43 -7.87 -0.39
CA ASP A 56 -2.87 -9.21 -0.51
C ASP A 56 -3.87 -10.34 -0.19
N HIS A 57 -5.09 -10.00 0.25
CA HIS A 57 -6.10 -10.99 0.59
C HIS A 57 -7.52 -10.46 0.33
N ASP A 58 -8.42 -11.34 -0.11
CA ASP A 58 -9.80 -10.99 -0.49
C ASP A 58 -10.64 -10.43 0.67
N SER A 59 -10.27 -10.70 1.92
CA SER A 59 -10.96 -10.15 3.10
C SER A 59 -10.95 -8.62 3.14
N PHE A 60 -10.04 -7.95 2.43
CA PHE A 60 -9.98 -6.49 2.34
C PHE A 60 -10.94 -5.90 1.29
N MET A 61 -11.43 -6.72 0.36
CA MET A 61 -12.29 -6.27 -0.75
C MET A 61 -13.54 -5.50 -0.33
N PRO A 62 -14.28 -5.86 0.75
CA PRO A 62 -15.49 -5.15 1.13
C PRO A 62 -15.26 -3.64 1.39
N ARG A 63 -14.15 -3.28 2.02
CA ARG A 63 -13.82 -1.87 2.30
C ARG A 63 -13.41 -1.11 1.04
N TYR A 64 -12.66 -1.76 0.14
CA TYR A 64 -12.36 -1.19 -1.18
C TYR A 64 -13.62 -0.97 -1.99
N TYR A 65 -14.52 -1.94 -2.02
CA TYR A 65 -15.80 -1.81 -2.71
C TYR A 65 -16.60 -0.60 -2.21
N GLN A 66 -16.77 -0.47 -0.88
CA GLN A 66 -17.45 0.67 -0.27
C GLN A 66 -16.83 2.02 -0.67
N LEU A 67 -15.50 2.11 -0.65
CA LEU A 67 -14.81 3.34 -1.05
C LEU A 67 -15.03 3.64 -2.53
N VAL A 68 -14.78 2.68 -3.41
CA VAL A 68 -14.90 2.85 -4.86
C VAL A 68 -16.32 3.29 -5.25
N GLU A 69 -17.35 2.63 -4.70
CA GLU A 69 -18.75 3.04 -4.90
C GLU A 69 -19.00 4.50 -4.46
N ASN A 70 -18.45 4.88 -3.31
CA ASN A 70 -18.60 6.25 -2.81
C ASN A 70 -17.90 7.27 -3.74
N LEU A 71 -16.71 6.96 -4.22
CA LEU A 71 -15.94 7.84 -5.10
C LEU A 71 -16.62 7.97 -6.47
N HIS A 72 -17.11 6.87 -7.05
CA HIS A 72 -17.87 6.87 -8.31
C HIS A 72 -19.15 7.70 -8.20
N LYS A 73 -19.91 7.58 -7.10
CA LYS A 73 -21.11 8.41 -6.83
C LYS A 73 -20.81 9.90 -6.77
N ASN A 74 -19.58 10.28 -6.44
CA ASN A 74 -19.11 11.66 -6.43
C ASN A 74 -18.36 12.05 -7.73
N GLY A 75 -18.44 11.24 -8.80
CA GLY A 75 -17.89 11.52 -10.12
C GLY A 75 -16.40 11.27 -10.29
N ALA A 76 -15.72 10.67 -9.33
CA ALA A 76 -14.30 10.35 -9.45
C ALA A 76 -14.06 8.97 -10.08
N THR A 77 -13.08 8.86 -10.96
CA THR A 77 -12.48 7.58 -11.38
C THR A 77 -11.43 7.18 -10.37
N VAL A 78 -11.27 5.87 -10.15
CA VAL A 78 -10.38 5.32 -9.10
C VAL A 78 -9.34 4.40 -9.69
N ALA A 79 -8.10 4.54 -9.23
CA ALA A 79 -7.02 3.59 -9.42
C ALA A 79 -6.36 3.32 -8.05
N ILE A 80 -5.53 2.31 -7.96
CA ILE A 80 -4.78 1.98 -6.73
C ILE A 80 -3.30 1.81 -7.06
N GLN A 81 -2.44 2.32 -6.19
CA GLN A 81 -1.01 2.05 -6.27
C GLN A 81 -0.72 0.75 -5.50
N ILE A 82 -0.37 -0.31 -6.21
CA ILE A 82 0.13 -1.55 -5.59
C ILE A 82 1.59 -1.37 -5.20
N ASN A 83 1.97 -1.93 -4.07
CA ASN A 83 3.30 -1.72 -3.49
C ASN A 83 3.85 -2.96 -2.79
N HIS A 84 5.13 -3.20 -3.01
CA HIS A 84 5.98 -4.04 -2.18
C HIS A 84 7.22 -3.24 -1.80
N ALA A 85 7.54 -3.14 -0.51
CA ALA A 85 8.62 -2.27 -0.04
C ALA A 85 10.02 -2.76 -0.43
N GLY A 86 10.19 -4.05 -0.69
CA GLY A 86 11.46 -4.63 -1.11
C GLY A 86 12.60 -4.28 -0.15
N ALA A 87 13.71 -3.77 -0.69
CA ALA A 87 14.85 -3.32 0.10
C ALA A 87 14.56 -2.17 1.08
N SER A 88 13.41 -1.49 0.95
CA SER A 88 12.96 -0.44 1.87
C SER A 88 12.09 -0.97 3.01
N ALA A 89 11.77 -2.25 3.03
CA ALA A 89 11.16 -2.90 4.18
C ALA A 89 12.14 -2.87 5.37
N SER A 90 11.64 -3.23 6.55
CA SER A 90 12.47 -3.34 7.76
C SER A 90 12.30 -4.73 8.35
N SER A 91 13.37 -5.52 8.38
CA SER A 91 13.35 -6.87 8.97
C SER A 91 12.97 -6.84 10.45
N ALA A 92 13.38 -5.81 11.18
CA ALA A 92 12.99 -5.61 12.57
C ALA A 92 11.48 -5.40 12.77
N ARG A 93 10.79 -4.83 11.77
CA ARG A 93 9.33 -4.62 11.81
C ARG A 93 8.55 -5.79 11.25
N THR A 94 9.00 -6.35 10.12
CA THR A 94 8.30 -7.42 9.42
C THR A 94 8.56 -8.81 10.00
N GLY A 95 9.69 -8.96 10.72
CA GLY A 95 10.19 -10.28 11.15
C GLY A 95 10.76 -11.12 10.00
N MET A 96 10.92 -10.53 8.80
CA MET A 96 11.37 -11.22 7.60
C MET A 96 12.58 -10.52 6.99
N GLU A 97 13.43 -11.30 6.33
CA GLU A 97 14.56 -10.77 5.56
C GLU A 97 14.05 -9.88 4.42
N THR A 98 14.68 -8.73 4.24
CA THR A 98 14.35 -7.85 3.10
C THR A 98 14.88 -8.44 1.80
N VAL A 99 14.11 -8.31 0.72
CA VAL A 99 14.46 -8.83 -0.61
C VAL A 99 14.50 -7.72 -1.64
N SER A 100 15.36 -7.87 -2.65
CA SER A 100 15.46 -6.92 -3.76
C SER A 100 16.03 -7.60 -5.01
N SER A 101 16.16 -6.86 -6.10
CA SER A 101 16.86 -7.31 -7.31
C SER A 101 18.38 -7.50 -7.11
N SER A 102 18.94 -6.89 -6.06
CA SER A 102 20.37 -6.96 -5.73
C SER A 102 20.58 -6.83 -4.21
N ASN A 103 21.81 -7.05 -3.75
CA ASN A 103 22.23 -6.87 -2.36
C ASN A 103 22.70 -5.44 -2.04
N ILE A 104 22.25 -4.45 -2.82
CA ILE A 104 22.61 -3.05 -2.59
C ILE A 104 21.56 -2.41 -1.68
N PRO A 105 21.96 -1.88 -0.51
CA PRO A 105 21.01 -1.21 0.40
C PRO A 105 20.50 0.09 -0.20
N THR A 106 19.26 0.47 0.14
CA THR A 106 18.61 1.69 -0.36
C THR A 106 19.25 2.98 0.14
N LYS A 107 20.04 2.92 1.21
CA LYS A 107 20.78 4.04 1.79
C LYS A 107 22.08 3.57 2.42
N VAL A 108 23.04 4.47 2.54
CA VAL A 108 24.31 4.20 3.26
C VAL A 108 24.02 3.79 4.70
N GLY A 109 24.61 2.66 5.13
CA GLY A 109 24.38 2.08 6.47
C GLY A 109 23.00 1.46 6.66
N GLY A 110 22.22 1.33 5.59
CA GLY A 110 20.93 0.64 5.60
C GLY A 110 21.08 -0.89 5.64
N GLU A 111 19.97 -1.55 5.86
CA GLU A 111 19.89 -3.02 5.80
C GLU A 111 20.23 -3.52 4.40
N VAL A 112 21.06 -4.56 4.31
CA VAL A 112 21.46 -5.19 3.05
C VAL A 112 20.40 -6.23 2.67
N PRO A 113 19.65 -6.03 1.58
CA PRO A 113 18.63 -6.98 1.17
C PRO A 113 19.25 -8.23 0.55
N ARG A 114 18.58 -9.35 0.65
CA ARG A 114 18.91 -10.56 -0.12
C ARG A 114 18.45 -10.39 -1.58
N PRO A 115 19.29 -10.72 -2.56
CA PRO A 115 18.85 -10.80 -3.95
C PRO A 115 17.78 -11.88 -4.11
N MET A 116 16.71 -11.56 -4.87
CA MET A 116 15.70 -12.56 -5.25
C MET A 116 16.30 -13.58 -6.22
N THR A 117 15.86 -14.84 -6.12
CA THR A 117 16.17 -15.87 -7.10
C THR A 117 15.35 -15.67 -8.37
N LYS A 118 15.71 -16.38 -9.45
CA LYS A 118 14.91 -16.33 -10.69
C LYS A 118 13.50 -16.84 -10.50
N GLU A 119 13.33 -17.83 -9.65
CA GLU A 119 12.04 -18.45 -9.32
C GLU A 119 11.14 -17.48 -8.52
N GLU A 120 11.73 -16.61 -7.70
CA GLU A 120 10.99 -15.58 -6.95
C GLU A 120 10.59 -14.37 -7.82
N ILE A 121 11.17 -14.21 -9.00
CA ILE A 121 10.86 -13.12 -9.94
C ILE A 121 9.73 -13.50 -10.90
N LEU A 122 9.51 -14.79 -11.15
CA LEU A 122 8.52 -15.34 -12.08
C LEU A 122 7.20 -15.65 -11.41
#